data_b7cd856bafcfad50a802190476708abc
#
_entry.id   b7cd856bafcfad50a802190476708abc
#
_cell.length_a   1.000
_cell.length_b   1.000
_cell.length_c   1.000
_cell.angle_alpha   90.00
_cell.angle_beta   90.00
_cell.angle_gamma   90.00
#
_symmetry.space_group_name_H-M   'P 1'
#
loop_
_entity.id
_entity.type
_entity.pdbx_description
1 polymer ?
#
loop_
_entity_poly.entity_id
_entity_poly.type
_entity_poly.pdbx_seq_one_letter_code
_entity_poly.pdbx_strand_id
1 'polypeptide(L)'
;MKLNKHYSELNESYLFSTIAHKVAAYQKANPNKDIIRLGIGDVTLPLAKSVTDAMLKAVEEQGKKETFHGYIPSEQGYEFLRSAIQKYYAGHGVELDMAEIFVSDGAKSDLGNLLDLFDVDNTVLVPDPVYPVYVDDNVMAGRKILYMSASAENNFLPMPDDNVHADIVYLCSPNNPTGATYTVDQLKEWVRWAKANNALILLDAAYECFVSEPGLARSIYEVDGAKDCAVEVCSFSKIAGFTGTRCGYTVVPQAIVSDGQSLNKMWLRRQTTKFNGVAYVVQRGAEAVFTEEGMKEIQHNLDYYRQNAAVIAAALDEAGVWYCGGKNSPYIWLRCPNNMGSWEFFDWLLETANVVGTPGEGFDECGKGYFRLTAFGDAAKTKEAAARIVAALKTL
;
A
#
# COMPACT_ATOMS: atom_id res chain seq x y z
N MET A 1 -9.37 21.71 -28.63
CA MET A 1 -8.93 21.07 -27.37
C MET A 1 -8.14 19.83 -27.75
N LYS A 2 -6.99 19.60 -27.11
CA LYS A 2 -6.20 18.36 -27.27
C LYS A 2 -6.26 17.60 -25.93
N LEU A 3 -6.65 16.35 -25.97
CA LEU A 3 -6.64 15.46 -24.81
C LEU A 3 -5.25 14.83 -24.63
N ASN A 4 -4.94 14.38 -23.42
CA ASN A 4 -3.73 13.65 -23.14
C ASN A 4 -3.79 12.28 -23.87
N LYS A 5 -2.90 12.08 -24.84
CA LYS A 5 -2.86 10.89 -25.70
C LYS A 5 -2.47 9.62 -24.94
N HIS A 6 -1.73 9.74 -23.86
CA HIS A 6 -1.21 8.61 -23.09
C HIS A 6 -2.31 7.82 -22.36
N TYR A 7 -3.51 8.40 -22.17
CA TYR A 7 -4.64 7.65 -21.64
C TYR A 7 -5.09 6.50 -22.54
N SER A 8 -4.80 6.54 -23.84
CA SER A 8 -5.07 5.43 -24.77
C SER A 8 -4.06 4.27 -24.67
N GLU A 9 -2.98 4.47 -23.91
CA GLU A 9 -1.95 3.44 -23.65
C GLU A 9 -2.27 2.61 -22.40
N LEU A 10 -3.24 3.04 -21.58
CA LEU A 10 -3.73 2.28 -20.42
C LEU A 10 -4.51 1.04 -20.85
N ASN A 11 -4.46 -0.01 -20.04
CA ASN A 11 -5.32 -1.18 -20.22
C ASN A 11 -6.80 -0.78 -20.19
N GLU A 12 -7.62 -1.33 -21.11
CA GLU A 12 -9.05 -0.98 -21.23
C GLU A 12 -9.86 -1.26 -19.96
N SER A 13 -9.46 -2.24 -19.15
CA SER A 13 -10.13 -2.58 -17.91
C SER A 13 -9.17 -2.63 -16.73
N TYR A 14 -9.50 -1.89 -15.69
CA TYR A 14 -8.82 -1.99 -14.41
C TYR A 14 -9.12 -3.35 -13.76
N LEU A 15 -8.07 -4.07 -13.31
CA LEU A 15 -8.14 -5.43 -12.75
C LEU A 15 -9.35 -5.67 -11.84
N PHE A 16 -9.55 -4.79 -10.87
CA PHE A 16 -10.60 -4.97 -9.86
C PHE A 16 -12.03 -4.81 -10.45
N SER A 17 -12.18 -4.05 -11.52
CA SER A 17 -13.46 -3.94 -12.23
C SER A 17 -13.80 -5.24 -12.97
N THR A 18 -12.83 -5.87 -13.61
CA THR A 18 -12.99 -7.17 -14.28
C THR A 18 -13.40 -8.25 -13.28
N ILE A 19 -12.74 -8.33 -12.12
CA ILE A 19 -13.11 -9.25 -11.05
C ILE A 19 -14.55 -9.00 -10.59
N ALA A 20 -14.92 -7.74 -10.34
CA ALA A 20 -16.26 -7.39 -9.90
C ALA A 20 -17.33 -7.82 -10.89
N HIS A 21 -17.11 -7.62 -12.20
CA HIS A 21 -18.04 -8.05 -13.26
C HIS A 21 -18.17 -9.58 -13.33
N LYS A 22 -17.06 -10.34 -13.28
CA LYS A 22 -17.10 -11.81 -13.27
C LYS A 22 -17.86 -12.35 -12.07
N VAL A 23 -17.60 -11.83 -10.88
CA VAL A 23 -18.27 -12.25 -9.64
C VAL A 23 -19.77 -11.91 -9.68
N ALA A 24 -20.14 -10.72 -10.18
CA ALA A 24 -21.53 -10.33 -10.30
C ALA A 24 -22.29 -11.23 -11.30
N ALA A 25 -21.68 -11.57 -12.43
CA ALA A 25 -22.25 -12.49 -13.41
C ALA A 25 -22.46 -13.89 -12.82
N TYR A 26 -21.45 -14.42 -12.11
CA TYR A 26 -21.55 -15.72 -11.43
C TYR A 26 -22.64 -15.71 -10.34
N GLN A 27 -22.71 -14.68 -9.52
CA GLN A 27 -23.73 -14.55 -8.46
C GLN A 27 -25.14 -14.49 -9.04
N LYS A 28 -25.31 -13.79 -10.18
CA LYS A 28 -26.60 -13.72 -10.88
C LYS A 28 -27.04 -15.08 -11.39
N ALA A 29 -26.11 -15.89 -11.91
CA ALA A 29 -26.37 -17.24 -12.36
C ALA A 29 -26.57 -18.24 -11.21
N ASN A 30 -26.01 -17.95 -10.05
CA ASN A 30 -25.99 -18.81 -8.87
C ASN A 30 -26.47 -18.04 -7.60
N PRO A 31 -27.75 -17.60 -7.54
CA PRO A 31 -28.22 -16.68 -6.49
C PRO A 31 -28.16 -17.25 -5.06
N ASN A 32 -28.15 -18.57 -4.92
CA ASN A 32 -28.10 -19.25 -3.62
C ASN A 32 -26.67 -19.60 -3.15
N LYS A 33 -25.66 -19.28 -3.93
CA LYS A 33 -24.26 -19.53 -3.54
C LYS A 33 -23.72 -18.40 -2.66
N ASP A 34 -23.12 -18.78 -1.53
CA ASP A 34 -22.46 -17.85 -0.62
C ASP A 34 -20.99 -17.70 -1.07
N ILE A 35 -20.69 -16.58 -1.70
CA ILE A 35 -19.34 -16.27 -2.21
C ILE A 35 -18.55 -15.54 -1.16
N ILE A 36 -17.41 -16.12 -0.76
CA ILE A 36 -16.47 -15.50 0.19
C ILE A 36 -15.38 -14.77 -0.57
N ARG A 37 -15.20 -13.48 -0.26
CA ARG A 37 -14.27 -12.60 -0.96
C ARG A 37 -12.98 -12.43 -0.17
N LEU A 38 -11.89 -13.03 -0.64
CA LEU A 38 -10.53 -12.89 -0.12
C LEU A 38 -9.58 -12.18 -1.12
N GLY A 39 -10.13 -11.38 -2.04
CA GLY A 39 -9.35 -10.68 -3.07
C GLY A 39 -9.23 -9.17 -2.84
N ILE A 40 -10.13 -8.58 -2.05
CA ILE A 40 -10.18 -7.12 -1.87
C ILE A 40 -9.12 -6.68 -0.85
N GLY A 41 -8.29 -5.73 -1.25
CA GLY A 41 -7.31 -5.10 -0.36
C GLY A 41 -7.92 -4.02 0.54
N ASP A 42 -9.16 -4.19 0.97
CA ASP A 42 -9.86 -3.26 1.87
C ASP A 42 -10.04 -3.88 3.25
N VAL A 43 -9.86 -3.08 4.29
CA VAL A 43 -10.09 -3.49 5.68
C VAL A 43 -11.59 -3.65 5.95
N THR A 44 -11.94 -4.55 6.85
CA THR A 44 -13.34 -4.91 7.15
C THR A 44 -13.77 -4.59 8.57
N LEU A 45 -12.83 -4.37 9.48
CA LEU A 45 -13.13 -3.94 10.84
C LEU A 45 -13.50 -2.44 10.86
N PRO A 46 -14.45 -2.03 11.74
CA PRO A 46 -14.78 -0.63 11.91
C PRO A 46 -13.61 0.16 12.48
N LEU A 47 -13.69 1.48 12.38
CA LEU A 47 -12.76 2.39 13.04
C LEU A 47 -12.71 2.13 14.55
N ALA A 48 -11.53 2.24 15.14
CA ALA A 48 -11.32 2.15 16.58
C ALA A 48 -12.17 3.18 17.34
N LYS A 49 -12.57 2.84 18.56
CA LYS A 49 -13.44 3.71 19.36
C LYS A 49 -12.78 5.05 19.68
N SER A 50 -11.49 5.03 20.05
CA SER A 50 -10.70 6.23 20.28
C SER A 50 -10.70 7.18 19.08
N VAL A 51 -10.61 6.63 17.86
CA VAL A 51 -10.67 7.38 16.60
C VAL A 51 -12.05 8.04 16.40
N THR A 52 -13.12 7.26 16.54
CA THR A 52 -14.48 7.77 16.35
C THR A 52 -14.87 8.81 17.41
N ASP A 53 -14.46 8.62 18.67
CA ASP A 53 -14.70 9.60 19.75
C ASP A 53 -13.96 10.93 19.47
N ALA A 54 -12.71 10.86 18.99
CA ALA A 54 -11.95 12.05 18.61
C ALA A 54 -12.59 12.79 17.42
N MET A 55 -13.10 12.06 16.43
CA MET A 55 -13.80 12.65 15.29
C MET A 55 -15.12 13.30 15.72
N LEU A 56 -15.91 12.66 16.58
CA LEU A 56 -17.17 13.22 17.11
C LEU A 56 -16.91 14.52 17.87
N LYS A 57 -15.90 14.53 18.74
CA LYS A 57 -15.49 15.74 19.46
C LYS A 57 -15.09 16.86 18.49
N ALA A 58 -14.33 16.55 17.46
CA ALA A 58 -13.91 17.51 16.44
C ALA A 58 -15.10 18.06 15.63
N VAL A 59 -16.13 17.27 15.37
CA VAL A 59 -17.39 17.73 14.75
C VAL A 59 -18.12 18.71 15.68
N GLU A 60 -18.18 18.43 16.99
CA GLU A 60 -18.79 19.34 17.96
C GLU A 60 -18.02 20.67 18.07
N GLU A 61 -16.70 20.65 17.98
CA GLU A 61 -15.83 21.83 17.95
C GLU A 61 -16.13 22.70 16.72
N GLN A 62 -16.33 22.09 15.55
CA GLN A 62 -16.69 22.80 14.31
C GLN A 62 -18.06 23.49 14.37
N GLY A 63 -18.94 23.04 15.25
CA GLY A 63 -20.25 23.64 15.47
C GLY A 63 -20.25 24.87 16.40
N LYS A 64 -19.12 25.27 16.99
CA LYS A 64 -19.01 26.36 17.97
C LYS A 64 -18.08 27.45 17.43
N LYS A 65 -18.50 28.71 17.56
CA LYS A 65 -17.73 29.87 17.06
C LYS A 65 -16.33 29.92 17.65
N GLU A 66 -16.16 29.56 18.90
CA GLU A 66 -14.89 29.65 19.66
C GLU A 66 -13.87 28.58 19.25
N THR A 67 -14.34 27.46 18.70
CA THR A 67 -13.52 26.31 18.34
C THR A 67 -13.62 25.94 16.87
N PHE A 68 -14.26 26.78 16.05
CA PHE A 68 -14.34 26.59 14.61
C PHE A 68 -12.98 26.70 13.95
N HIS A 69 -12.67 25.74 13.10
CA HIS A 69 -11.48 25.71 12.25
C HIS A 69 -11.86 25.95 10.78
N GLY A 70 -11.33 27.03 10.19
CA GLY A 70 -11.40 27.30 8.75
C GLY A 70 -10.31 26.59 7.96
N TYR A 71 -9.76 27.27 6.96
CA TYR A 71 -8.61 26.75 6.24
C TYR A 71 -7.44 26.50 7.18
N ILE A 72 -6.75 25.38 6.94
CA ILE A 72 -5.59 24.98 7.73
C ILE A 72 -4.48 26.04 7.64
N PRO A 73 -3.77 26.36 8.74
CA PRO A 73 -2.67 27.34 8.72
C PRO A 73 -1.45 26.91 7.89
N SER A 74 -1.30 25.61 7.65
CA SER A 74 -0.21 25.03 6.85
C SER A 74 -0.72 23.83 6.06
N GLU A 75 -0.50 23.82 4.77
CA GLU A 75 -0.87 22.72 3.87
C GLU A 75 -0.10 21.40 4.15
N GLN A 76 0.86 21.43 5.07
CA GLN A 76 1.52 20.22 5.59
C GLN A 76 0.64 19.41 6.57
N GLY A 77 -0.44 19.97 7.05
CA GLY A 77 -1.29 19.38 8.08
C GLY A 77 -1.15 20.06 9.44
N TYR A 78 -2.09 19.79 10.34
CA TYR A 78 -2.06 20.33 11.71
C TYR A 78 -0.85 19.81 12.48
N GLU A 79 -0.28 20.70 13.32
CA GLU A 79 0.88 20.39 14.14
C GLU A 79 0.66 19.20 15.07
N PHE A 80 -0.56 19.07 15.65
CA PHE A 80 -0.89 17.97 16.55
C PHE A 80 -0.69 16.59 15.86
N LEU A 81 -1.13 16.43 14.62
CA LEU A 81 -0.98 15.16 13.89
C LEU A 81 0.47 14.96 13.44
N ARG A 82 1.12 15.99 12.90
CA ARG A 82 2.53 15.89 12.48
C ARG A 82 3.45 15.54 13.66
N SER A 83 3.19 16.14 14.85
CA SER A 83 3.92 15.80 16.08
C SER A 83 3.65 14.35 16.52
N ALA A 84 2.42 13.85 16.38
CA ALA A 84 2.10 12.47 16.69
C ALA A 84 2.82 11.49 15.73
N ILE A 85 2.86 11.79 14.43
CA ILE A 85 3.63 11.04 13.43
C ILE A 85 5.13 11.06 13.76
N GLN A 86 5.70 12.22 14.05
CA GLN A 86 7.09 12.37 14.43
C GLN A 86 7.46 11.47 15.63
N LYS A 87 6.63 11.45 16.67
CA LYS A 87 6.81 10.59 17.84
C LYS A 87 6.68 9.11 17.51
N TYR A 88 5.79 8.75 16.59
CA TYR A 88 5.65 7.37 16.12
C TYR A 88 6.94 6.87 15.47
N TYR A 89 7.57 7.68 14.61
CA TYR A 89 8.88 7.36 14.01
C TYR A 89 10.00 7.28 15.07
N ALA A 90 10.04 8.22 15.99
CA ALA A 90 11.03 8.21 17.08
C ALA A 90 10.91 6.94 17.95
N GLY A 91 9.71 6.42 18.16
CA GLY A 91 9.46 5.14 18.82
C GLY A 91 10.06 3.92 18.09
N HIS A 92 10.43 4.07 16.82
CA HIS A 92 11.09 3.06 15.99
C HIS A 92 12.56 3.44 15.66
N GLY A 93 13.11 4.41 16.39
CA GLY A 93 14.52 4.82 16.22
C GLY A 93 14.79 5.74 15.04
N VAL A 94 13.74 6.31 14.42
CA VAL A 94 13.86 7.23 13.28
C VAL A 94 13.54 8.66 13.72
N GLU A 95 14.50 9.56 13.55
CA GLU A 95 14.33 10.99 13.84
C GLU A 95 13.89 11.75 12.58
N LEU A 96 12.73 12.41 12.64
CA LEU A 96 12.20 13.27 11.57
C LEU A 96 12.09 14.71 12.07
N ASP A 97 12.31 15.69 11.18
CA ASP A 97 11.85 17.05 11.38
C ASP A 97 10.36 17.16 11.02
N MET A 98 9.59 17.93 11.80
CA MET A 98 8.18 18.18 11.47
C MET A 98 7.98 18.83 10.10
N ALA A 99 8.95 19.60 9.61
CA ALA A 99 8.92 20.17 8.27
C ALA A 99 9.08 19.13 7.15
N GLU A 100 9.45 17.90 7.47
CA GLU A 100 9.56 16.79 6.51
C GLU A 100 8.23 16.04 6.36
N ILE A 101 7.25 16.25 7.24
CA ILE A 101 5.98 15.51 7.30
C ILE A 101 4.85 16.30 6.65
N PHE A 102 4.16 15.68 5.68
CA PHE A 102 3.04 16.26 4.94
C PHE A 102 1.82 15.34 5.03
N VAL A 103 0.78 15.79 5.70
CA VAL A 103 -0.49 15.04 5.82
C VAL A 103 -1.29 15.17 4.53
N SER A 104 -1.87 14.07 4.08
CA SER A 104 -2.63 13.96 2.83
C SER A 104 -3.92 13.15 2.99
N ASP A 105 -4.69 13.06 1.92
CA ASP A 105 -5.91 12.25 1.84
C ASP A 105 -5.67 10.77 1.47
N GLY A 106 -4.41 10.33 1.47
CA GLY A 106 -4.00 8.94 1.32
C GLY A 106 -2.84 8.70 0.37
N ALA A 107 -2.16 7.59 0.55
CA ALA A 107 -0.96 7.23 -0.21
C ALA A 107 -1.17 7.22 -1.73
N LYS A 108 -2.32 6.74 -2.22
CA LYS A 108 -2.61 6.74 -3.66
C LYS A 108 -2.59 8.14 -4.27
N SER A 109 -3.19 9.11 -3.59
CA SER A 109 -3.19 10.51 -4.04
C SER A 109 -1.78 11.08 -4.01
N ASP A 110 -1.00 10.79 -2.96
CA ASP A 110 0.37 11.28 -2.85
C ASP A 110 1.27 10.72 -3.94
N LEU A 111 1.18 9.42 -4.24
CA LEU A 111 1.96 8.78 -5.31
C LEU A 111 1.71 9.45 -6.67
N GLY A 112 0.44 9.69 -7.02
CA GLY A 112 0.09 10.40 -8.24
C GLY A 112 0.49 11.89 -8.20
N ASN A 113 0.31 12.55 -7.06
CA ASN A 113 0.58 13.97 -6.89
C ASN A 113 2.09 14.30 -6.87
N LEU A 114 2.93 13.42 -6.33
CA LEU A 114 4.40 13.58 -6.34
C LEU A 114 4.94 13.67 -7.76
N LEU A 115 4.29 13.04 -8.73
CA LEU A 115 4.71 13.07 -10.13
C LEU A 115 4.64 14.46 -10.78
N ASP A 116 3.88 15.40 -10.19
CA ASP A 116 3.90 16.81 -10.60
C ASP A 116 5.28 17.47 -10.40
N LEU A 117 6.16 16.91 -9.57
CA LEU A 117 7.48 17.45 -9.23
C LEU A 117 8.57 17.05 -10.20
N PHE A 118 8.32 16.04 -11.04
CA PHE A 118 9.34 15.42 -11.90
C PHE A 118 9.03 15.64 -13.36
N ASP A 119 10.06 15.91 -14.14
CA ASP A 119 9.95 16.02 -15.58
C ASP A 119 9.47 14.71 -16.20
N VAL A 120 8.81 14.80 -17.35
CA VAL A 120 8.31 13.64 -18.10
C VAL A 120 9.43 12.80 -18.72
N ASP A 121 10.61 13.37 -18.89
CA ASP A 121 11.78 12.69 -19.42
C ASP A 121 12.46 11.74 -18.42
N ASN A 122 12.06 11.79 -17.13
CA ASN A 122 12.57 10.83 -16.14
C ASN A 122 12.20 9.40 -16.51
N THR A 123 13.16 8.50 -16.41
CA THR A 123 12.97 7.06 -16.51
C THR A 123 12.61 6.50 -15.14
N VAL A 124 11.54 5.69 -15.09
CA VAL A 124 11.03 5.11 -13.85
C VAL A 124 11.32 3.61 -13.83
N LEU A 125 11.80 3.11 -12.70
CA LEU A 125 12.08 1.69 -12.45
C LEU A 125 11.03 1.13 -11.48
N VAL A 126 10.33 0.06 -11.88
CA VAL A 126 9.19 -0.51 -11.14
C VAL A 126 9.37 -2.02 -10.98
N PRO A 127 9.14 -2.62 -9.81
CA PRO A 127 9.08 -4.08 -9.68
C PRO A 127 7.91 -4.68 -10.48
N ASP A 128 8.04 -5.92 -10.91
CA ASP A 128 6.96 -6.71 -11.51
C ASP A 128 6.96 -8.10 -10.84
N PRO A 129 5.89 -8.56 -10.16
CA PRO A 129 4.57 -7.94 -10.07
C PRO A 129 4.50 -6.76 -9.09
N VAL A 130 3.57 -5.84 -9.34
CA VAL A 130 3.48 -4.58 -8.60
C VAL A 130 2.03 -4.08 -8.48
N TYR A 131 1.80 -3.17 -7.54
CA TYR A 131 0.55 -2.42 -7.46
C TYR A 131 0.38 -1.55 -8.73
N PRO A 132 -0.69 -1.74 -9.53
CA PRO A 132 -0.80 -1.16 -10.88
C PRO A 132 -0.69 0.37 -10.94
N VAL A 133 -0.98 1.05 -9.83
CA VAL A 133 -0.98 2.52 -9.77
C VAL A 133 0.37 3.13 -10.14
N TYR A 134 1.49 2.48 -9.77
CA TYR A 134 2.81 3.03 -10.11
C TYR A 134 3.07 3.03 -11.62
N VAL A 135 2.56 2.01 -12.32
CA VAL A 135 2.62 1.92 -13.78
C VAL A 135 1.65 2.91 -14.42
N ASP A 136 0.37 2.86 -14.04
CA ASP A 136 -0.70 3.65 -14.64
C ASP A 136 -0.42 5.16 -14.53
N ASP A 137 0.00 5.64 -13.35
CA ASP A 137 0.31 7.05 -13.13
C ASP A 137 1.46 7.53 -14.03
N ASN A 138 2.48 6.71 -14.26
CA ASN A 138 3.60 7.04 -15.12
C ASN A 138 3.26 6.92 -16.61
N VAL A 139 2.42 5.95 -17.00
CA VAL A 139 1.86 5.87 -18.37
C VAL A 139 1.03 7.13 -18.65
N MET A 140 0.13 7.55 -17.74
CA MET A 140 -0.66 8.78 -17.91
C MET A 140 0.21 10.02 -18.09
N ALA A 141 1.37 10.05 -17.43
CA ALA A 141 2.34 11.14 -17.56
C ALA A 141 3.23 11.03 -18.82
N GLY A 142 3.23 9.88 -19.48
CA GLY A 142 4.05 9.61 -20.68
C GLY A 142 5.52 9.34 -20.39
N ARG A 143 5.85 8.87 -19.18
CA ARG A 143 7.23 8.49 -18.78
C ARG A 143 7.63 7.13 -19.28
N LYS A 144 8.92 6.95 -19.50
CA LYS A 144 9.52 5.65 -19.78
C LYS A 144 9.57 4.81 -18.52
N ILE A 145 9.05 3.57 -18.61
CA ILE A 145 9.06 2.61 -17.49
C ILE A 145 10.01 1.48 -17.82
N LEU A 146 10.87 1.13 -16.87
CA LEU A 146 11.70 -0.08 -16.84
C LEU A 146 11.15 -1.00 -15.74
N TYR A 147 11.19 -2.30 -15.97
CA TYR A 147 10.70 -3.30 -15.01
C TYR A 147 11.85 -4.11 -14.41
N MET A 148 11.69 -4.42 -13.11
CA MET A 148 12.54 -5.36 -12.39
C MET A 148 11.75 -6.64 -12.13
N SER A 149 12.19 -7.76 -12.65
CA SER A 149 11.53 -9.04 -12.41
C SER A 149 11.64 -9.44 -10.94
N ALA A 150 10.49 -9.61 -10.30
CA ALA A 150 10.38 -10.24 -8.99
C ALA A 150 9.75 -11.63 -9.14
N SER A 151 10.42 -12.64 -8.63
CA SER A 151 10.06 -14.04 -8.80
C SER A 151 10.29 -14.83 -7.51
N ALA A 152 9.93 -16.11 -7.54
CA ALA A 152 10.18 -16.99 -6.40
C ALA A 152 11.70 -17.15 -6.12
N GLU A 153 12.56 -17.06 -7.14
CA GLU A 153 14.01 -17.20 -7.02
C GLU A 153 14.65 -16.04 -6.24
N ASN A 154 14.08 -14.84 -6.31
CA ASN A 154 14.53 -13.68 -5.53
C ASN A 154 13.56 -13.32 -4.40
N ASN A 155 12.68 -14.26 -3.98
CA ASN A 155 11.67 -14.07 -2.94
C ASN A 155 10.75 -12.88 -3.20
N PHE A 156 10.49 -12.53 -4.46
CA PHE A 156 9.73 -11.35 -4.88
C PHE A 156 10.28 -10.03 -4.34
N LEU A 157 11.58 -9.98 -4.05
CA LEU A 157 12.32 -8.80 -3.60
C LEU A 157 13.47 -8.55 -4.59
N PRO A 158 13.22 -7.86 -5.71
CA PRO A 158 14.28 -7.53 -6.63
C PRO A 158 15.29 -6.61 -5.96
N MET A 159 16.56 -6.85 -6.23
CA MET A 159 17.69 -6.04 -5.76
C MET A 159 18.19 -5.14 -6.88
N PRO A 160 18.87 -4.03 -6.56
CA PRO A 160 19.36 -3.13 -7.60
C PRO A 160 20.41 -3.80 -8.50
N ASP A 161 20.33 -3.50 -9.81
CA ASP A 161 21.35 -3.86 -10.80
C ASP A 161 22.14 -2.59 -11.14
N ASP A 162 23.45 -2.61 -10.93
CA ASP A 162 24.34 -1.46 -11.19
C ASP A 162 24.47 -1.12 -12.70
N ASN A 163 23.99 -2.00 -13.59
CA ASN A 163 23.93 -1.74 -15.04
C ASN A 163 22.62 -1.06 -15.48
N VAL A 164 21.64 -0.96 -14.59
CA VAL A 164 20.36 -0.30 -14.86
C VAL A 164 20.41 1.13 -14.33
N HIS A 165 20.08 2.09 -15.20
CA HIS A 165 19.94 3.49 -14.85
C HIS A 165 18.49 3.92 -14.92
N ALA A 166 18.01 4.54 -13.85
CA ALA A 166 16.69 5.16 -13.75
C ALA A 166 16.77 6.37 -12.81
N ASP A 167 15.86 7.31 -13.01
CA ASP A 167 15.82 8.55 -12.23
C ASP A 167 14.94 8.37 -10.98
N ILE A 168 13.91 7.54 -11.09
CA ILE A 168 12.97 7.25 -10.00
C ILE A 168 12.80 5.74 -9.90
N VAL A 169 12.88 5.19 -8.68
CA VAL A 169 12.55 3.79 -8.42
C VAL A 169 11.39 3.69 -7.42
N TYR A 170 10.39 2.90 -7.75
CA TYR A 170 9.32 2.55 -6.82
C TYR A 170 9.69 1.28 -6.05
N LEU A 171 9.54 1.34 -4.74
CA LEU A 171 9.60 0.18 -3.85
C LEU A 171 8.32 0.16 -3.02
N CYS A 172 7.81 -1.04 -2.71
CA CYS A 172 6.70 -1.21 -1.79
C CYS A 172 7.11 -2.25 -0.73
N SER A 173 7.09 -1.86 0.53
CA SER A 173 7.51 -2.75 1.61
C SER A 173 6.69 -2.50 2.88
N PRO A 174 5.94 -3.51 3.34
CA PRO A 174 5.60 -4.79 2.68
C PRO A 174 4.91 -4.64 1.34
N ASN A 175 5.22 -5.53 0.38
CA ASN A 175 4.77 -5.38 -1.00
C ASN A 175 3.30 -5.80 -1.19
N ASN A 176 2.59 -5.05 -2.00
CA ASN A 176 1.35 -5.47 -2.64
C ASN A 176 1.68 -5.77 -4.13
N PRO A 177 1.55 -7.02 -4.63
CA PRO A 177 0.67 -8.08 -4.12
C PRO A 177 1.34 -9.20 -3.29
N THR A 178 2.65 -9.28 -3.23
CA THR A 178 3.39 -10.48 -2.82
C THR A 178 3.53 -10.66 -1.32
N GLY A 179 3.37 -9.59 -0.55
CA GLY A 179 3.63 -9.59 0.88
C GLY A 179 5.11 -9.64 1.26
N ALA A 180 6.01 -9.62 0.30
CA ALA A 180 7.44 -9.59 0.52
C ALA A 180 7.87 -8.30 1.22
N THR A 181 8.84 -8.37 2.11
CA THR A 181 9.26 -7.25 2.97
C THR A 181 10.77 -7.16 3.00
N TYR A 182 11.33 -5.99 2.68
CA TYR A 182 12.77 -5.76 2.68
C TYR A 182 13.33 -5.73 4.11
N THR A 183 14.53 -6.29 4.26
CA THR A 183 15.37 -6.06 5.44
C THR A 183 16.04 -4.69 5.35
N VAL A 184 16.53 -4.20 6.51
CA VAL A 184 17.33 -2.97 6.55
C VAL A 184 18.56 -3.07 5.66
N ASP A 185 19.24 -4.24 5.62
CA ASP A 185 20.43 -4.43 4.79
C ASP A 185 20.10 -4.41 3.29
N GLN A 186 18.97 -4.97 2.88
CA GLN A 186 18.53 -4.89 1.49
C GLN A 186 18.18 -3.46 1.08
N LEU A 187 17.55 -2.68 1.95
CA LEU A 187 17.29 -1.26 1.70
C LEU A 187 18.58 -0.43 1.66
N LYS A 188 19.64 -0.80 2.39
CA LYS A 188 20.98 -0.15 2.25
C LYS A 188 21.53 -0.26 0.83
N GLU A 189 21.33 -1.42 0.16
CA GLU A 189 21.76 -1.59 -1.22
C GLU A 189 20.98 -0.68 -2.16
N TRP A 190 19.68 -0.53 -1.95
CA TRP A 190 18.85 0.41 -2.72
C TRP A 190 19.27 1.86 -2.50
N VAL A 191 19.54 2.27 -1.25
CA VAL A 191 20.04 3.62 -0.94
C VAL A 191 21.41 3.86 -1.58
N ARG A 192 22.33 2.88 -1.52
CA ARG A 192 23.64 2.94 -2.21
C ARG A 192 23.44 3.16 -3.71
N TRP A 193 22.60 2.34 -4.34
CA TRP A 193 22.31 2.40 -5.78
C TRP A 193 21.70 3.76 -6.16
N ALA A 194 20.70 4.22 -5.42
CA ALA A 194 20.03 5.49 -5.70
C ALA A 194 21.01 6.67 -5.63
N LYS A 195 21.88 6.70 -4.62
CA LYS A 195 22.92 7.74 -4.52
C LYS A 195 23.94 7.67 -5.66
N ALA A 196 24.33 6.47 -6.07
CA ALA A 196 25.28 6.28 -7.19
C ALA A 196 24.67 6.71 -8.55
N ASN A 197 23.37 6.58 -8.73
CA ASN A 197 22.66 6.94 -9.96
C ASN A 197 22.03 8.36 -9.91
N ASN A 198 22.17 9.09 -8.82
CA ASN A 198 21.42 10.33 -8.56
C ASN A 198 19.90 10.13 -8.72
N ALA A 199 19.40 8.98 -8.29
CA ALA A 199 18.02 8.55 -8.41
C ALA A 199 17.25 8.80 -7.11
N LEU A 200 15.92 8.91 -7.22
CA LEU A 200 15.02 9.01 -6.09
C LEU A 200 14.32 7.67 -5.85
N ILE A 201 14.28 7.24 -4.59
CA ILE A 201 13.44 6.14 -4.13
C ILE A 201 12.09 6.69 -3.69
N LEU A 202 10.99 6.19 -4.26
CA LEU A 202 9.64 6.35 -3.75
C LEU A 202 9.25 5.05 -3.04
N LEU A 203 9.32 5.06 -1.70
CA LEU A 203 8.91 3.91 -0.90
C LEU A 203 7.45 4.03 -0.50
N ASP A 204 6.60 3.12 -0.98
CA ASP A 204 5.23 2.93 -0.45
C ASP A 204 5.29 2.04 0.79
N ALA A 205 5.04 2.63 1.95
CA ALA A 205 5.05 2.00 3.26
C ALA A 205 3.63 1.79 3.83
N ALA A 206 2.61 1.70 2.97
CA ALA A 206 1.20 1.60 3.40
C ALA A 206 0.90 0.39 4.29
N TYR A 207 1.75 -0.62 4.32
CA TYR A 207 1.59 -1.86 5.10
C TYR A 207 2.63 -2.01 6.22
N GLU A 208 3.45 -0.99 6.52
CA GLU A 208 4.53 -1.06 7.51
C GLU A 208 4.05 -1.54 8.90
N CYS A 209 2.80 -1.20 9.28
CA CYS A 209 2.19 -1.59 10.55
C CYS A 209 2.06 -3.11 10.75
N PHE A 210 2.14 -3.92 9.68
CA PHE A 210 2.12 -5.38 9.75
C PHE A 210 3.49 -5.98 10.03
N VAL A 211 4.58 -5.24 9.84
CA VAL A 211 5.94 -5.74 10.10
C VAL A 211 6.09 -6.07 11.57
N SER A 212 6.47 -7.32 11.87
CA SER A 212 6.58 -7.84 13.24
C SER A 212 7.89 -8.59 13.50
N GLU A 213 8.63 -8.98 12.46
CA GLU A 213 9.86 -9.74 12.61
C GLU A 213 11.08 -8.80 12.74
N PRO A 214 12.02 -9.15 13.63
CA PRO A 214 13.28 -8.40 13.77
C PRO A 214 14.08 -8.39 12.46
N GLY A 215 14.73 -7.28 12.17
CA GLY A 215 15.60 -7.11 11.00
C GLY A 215 14.87 -6.72 9.71
N LEU A 216 13.54 -6.78 9.69
CA LEU A 216 12.74 -6.18 8.61
C LEU A 216 12.56 -4.68 8.86
N ALA A 217 12.69 -3.89 7.80
CA ALA A 217 12.53 -2.45 7.88
C ALA A 217 11.04 -2.05 7.95
N ARG A 218 10.69 -1.15 8.84
CA ARG A 218 9.40 -0.46 8.88
C ARG A 218 9.44 0.85 8.11
N SER A 219 10.61 1.48 8.08
CA SER A 219 10.86 2.72 7.36
C SER A 219 12.19 2.66 6.63
N ILE A 220 12.29 3.30 5.45
CA ILE A 220 13.56 3.43 4.75
C ILE A 220 14.56 4.29 5.54
N TYR A 221 14.06 5.14 6.44
CA TYR A 221 14.90 6.01 7.25
C TYR A 221 15.60 5.31 8.43
N GLU A 222 15.38 4.00 8.59
CA GLU A 222 16.26 3.14 9.40
C GLU A 222 17.63 2.93 8.73
N VAL A 223 17.75 3.32 7.46
CA VAL A 223 18.99 3.25 6.69
C VAL A 223 19.67 4.62 6.67
N ASP A 224 20.93 4.65 7.11
CA ASP A 224 21.76 5.86 7.04
C ASP A 224 21.89 6.37 5.60
N GLY A 225 21.68 7.67 5.40
CA GLY A 225 21.76 8.32 4.10
C GLY A 225 20.50 8.19 3.23
N ALA A 226 19.45 7.49 3.69
CA ALA A 226 18.17 7.41 2.97
C ALA A 226 17.50 8.77 2.82
N LYS A 227 17.68 9.67 3.79
CA LYS A 227 17.15 11.05 3.71
C LYS A 227 17.72 11.89 2.57
N ASP A 228 18.83 11.46 1.98
CA ASP A 228 19.41 12.16 0.82
C ASP A 228 18.73 11.79 -0.51
N CYS A 229 18.02 10.65 -0.57
CA CYS A 229 17.55 10.07 -1.84
C CYS A 229 16.21 9.31 -1.76
N ALA A 230 15.47 9.37 -0.65
CA ALA A 230 14.21 8.64 -0.52
C ALA A 230 13.07 9.51 0.02
N VAL A 231 11.89 9.34 -0.58
CA VAL A 231 10.59 9.81 -0.10
C VAL A 231 9.79 8.60 0.35
N GLU A 232 9.15 8.68 1.53
CA GLU A 232 8.31 7.61 2.06
C GLU A 232 6.86 8.04 2.09
N VAL A 233 5.98 7.20 1.53
CA VAL A 233 4.53 7.46 1.44
C VAL A 233 3.79 6.48 2.34
N CYS A 234 3.01 7.00 3.27
CA CYS A 234 2.32 6.23 4.31
C CYS A 234 0.80 6.41 4.27
N SER A 235 0.07 5.47 4.85
CA SER A 235 -1.38 5.48 4.80
C SER A 235 -2.02 5.08 6.12
N PHE A 236 -3.03 5.83 6.56
CA PHE A 236 -3.91 5.41 7.64
C PHE A 236 -4.94 4.35 7.21
N SER A 237 -5.04 4.06 5.92
CA SER A 237 -6.01 3.10 5.39
C SER A 237 -5.84 1.71 6.00
N LYS A 238 -4.60 1.25 6.18
CA LYS A 238 -4.32 -0.14 6.60
C LYS A 238 -4.04 -0.27 8.09
N ILE A 239 -3.39 0.72 8.69
CA ILE A 239 -3.15 0.74 10.12
C ILE A 239 -4.45 0.99 10.91
N ALA A 240 -5.32 1.90 10.45
CA ALA A 240 -6.45 2.40 11.24
C ALA A 240 -7.82 2.33 10.54
N GLY A 241 -7.93 1.70 9.37
CA GLY A 241 -9.19 1.53 8.67
C GLY A 241 -9.69 2.77 7.91
N PHE A 242 -8.83 3.75 7.62
CA PHE A 242 -9.22 5.01 6.98
C PHE A 242 -9.44 4.87 5.46
N THR A 243 -9.86 3.73 4.99
CA THR A 243 -10.12 3.49 3.56
C THR A 243 -11.23 4.36 3.00
N GLY A 244 -12.28 4.61 3.77
CA GLY A 244 -13.38 5.54 3.44
C GLY A 244 -13.20 6.95 4.01
N THR A 245 -12.48 7.10 5.12
CA THR A 245 -12.25 8.36 5.84
C THR A 245 -11.21 9.23 5.13
N ARG A 246 -10.23 8.63 4.47
CA ARG A 246 -9.15 9.22 3.67
C ARG A 246 -8.16 10.03 4.50
N CYS A 247 -7.06 9.40 4.89
CA CYS A 247 -5.89 10.06 5.46
C CYS A 247 -4.61 9.26 5.14
N GLY A 248 -3.54 9.96 4.91
CA GLY A 248 -2.19 9.46 4.75
C GLY A 248 -1.18 10.55 5.09
N TYR A 249 0.06 10.27 4.87
CA TYR A 249 1.11 11.28 4.93
C TYR A 249 2.32 10.85 4.09
N THR A 250 3.08 11.84 3.68
CA THR A 250 4.35 11.66 2.98
C THR A 250 5.46 12.30 3.78
N VAL A 251 6.58 11.60 3.91
CA VAL A 251 7.82 12.16 4.46
C VAL A 251 8.72 12.54 3.30
N VAL A 252 9.00 13.84 3.17
CA VAL A 252 9.87 14.41 2.15
C VAL A 252 11.04 15.11 2.85
N PRO A 253 12.21 14.46 2.93
CA PRO A 253 13.37 15.03 3.61
C PRO A 253 13.82 16.36 3.03
N GLN A 254 14.27 17.26 3.90
CA GLN A 254 14.83 18.55 3.50
C GLN A 254 16.19 18.41 2.79
N ALA A 255 16.88 17.29 3.00
CA ALA A 255 18.18 17.01 2.42
C ALA A 255 18.14 16.71 0.91
N ILE A 256 16.96 16.33 0.36
CA ILE A 256 16.85 16.00 -1.07
C ILE A 256 16.90 17.29 -1.88
N VAL A 257 18.01 17.47 -2.59
CA VAL A 257 18.26 18.63 -3.47
C VAL A 257 18.79 18.13 -4.80
N SER A 258 18.18 18.57 -5.90
CA SER A 258 18.64 18.32 -7.27
C SER A 258 18.69 19.66 -8.04
N ASP A 259 19.77 19.93 -8.77
CA ASP A 259 19.99 21.15 -9.54
C ASP A 259 19.73 22.46 -8.74
N GLY A 260 20.09 22.44 -7.45
CA GLY A 260 19.89 23.56 -6.53
C GLY A 260 18.45 23.76 -6.06
N GLN A 261 17.53 22.86 -6.41
CA GLN A 261 16.13 22.87 -5.99
C GLN A 261 15.88 21.84 -4.87
N SER A 262 15.22 22.28 -3.79
CA SER A 262 14.81 21.38 -2.70
C SER A 262 13.48 20.71 -3.02
N LEU A 263 13.45 19.37 -3.05
CA LEU A 263 12.25 18.59 -3.29
C LEU A 263 11.17 18.89 -2.23
N ASN A 264 11.57 19.04 -0.96
CA ASN A 264 10.66 19.40 0.13
C ASN A 264 9.95 20.74 -0.11
N LYS A 265 10.69 21.76 -0.54
CA LYS A 265 10.11 23.08 -0.87
C LYS A 265 9.21 23.03 -2.09
N MET A 266 9.56 22.22 -3.10
CA MET A 266 8.73 21.99 -4.27
C MET A 266 7.42 21.29 -3.88
N TRP A 267 7.49 20.26 -3.03
CA TRP A 267 6.31 19.57 -2.53
C TRP A 267 5.40 20.51 -1.73
N LEU A 268 5.96 21.30 -0.81
CA LEU A 268 5.21 22.32 -0.09
C LEU A 268 4.52 23.30 -1.06
N ARG A 269 5.24 23.79 -2.07
CA ARG A 269 4.67 24.70 -3.08
C ARG A 269 3.55 24.05 -3.89
N ARG A 270 3.70 22.77 -4.26
CA ARG A 270 2.65 22.00 -4.94
C ARG A 270 1.41 21.87 -4.06
N GLN A 271 1.57 21.50 -2.80
CA GLN A 271 0.47 21.34 -1.84
C GLN A 271 -0.25 22.67 -1.61
N THR A 272 0.46 23.75 -1.42
CA THR A 272 -0.10 25.12 -1.30
C THR A 272 -0.92 25.53 -2.53
N THR A 273 -0.55 25.03 -3.72
CA THR A 273 -1.20 25.44 -4.98
C THR A 273 -2.41 24.56 -5.33
N LYS A 274 -2.35 23.27 -5.06
CA LYS A 274 -3.31 22.28 -5.57
C LYS A 274 -4.07 21.52 -4.48
N PHE A 275 -3.81 21.79 -3.21
CA PHE A 275 -4.37 21.04 -2.08
C PHE A 275 -4.54 21.93 -0.86
N ASN A 276 -5.72 21.96 -0.25
CA ASN A 276 -6.04 22.77 0.93
C ASN A 276 -5.96 21.99 2.26
N GLY A 277 -5.29 20.84 2.25
CA GLY A 277 -5.16 20.00 3.43
C GLY A 277 -6.34 19.05 3.67
N VAL A 278 -6.13 18.10 4.56
CA VAL A 278 -7.14 17.14 5.02
C VAL A 278 -8.08 17.82 6.03
N ALA A 279 -9.34 17.44 6.02
CA ALA A 279 -10.34 17.97 6.95
C ALA A 279 -9.89 17.84 8.40
N TYR A 280 -10.16 18.89 9.23
CA TYR A 280 -9.83 18.93 10.66
C TYR A 280 -10.30 17.68 11.41
N VAL A 281 -11.56 17.30 11.20
CA VAL A 281 -12.18 16.13 11.84
C VAL A 281 -11.40 14.84 11.56
N VAL A 282 -10.95 14.67 10.33
CA VAL A 282 -10.17 13.49 9.91
C VAL A 282 -8.80 13.48 10.57
N GLN A 283 -8.13 14.64 10.63
CA GLN A 283 -6.80 14.73 11.27
C GLN A 283 -6.88 14.50 12.79
N ARG A 284 -7.97 14.92 13.48
CA ARG A 284 -8.19 14.58 14.90
C ARG A 284 -8.39 13.08 15.10
N GLY A 285 -9.14 12.42 14.21
CA GLY A 285 -9.24 10.96 14.22
C GLY A 285 -7.90 10.28 13.99
N ALA A 286 -7.10 10.78 13.05
CA ALA A 286 -5.77 10.24 12.75
C ALA A 286 -4.77 10.44 13.93
N GLU A 287 -4.82 11.58 14.63
CA GLU A 287 -4.03 11.80 15.84
C GLU A 287 -4.35 10.76 16.93
N ALA A 288 -5.63 10.44 17.10
CA ALA A 288 -6.07 9.47 18.10
C ALA A 288 -5.51 8.07 17.89
N VAL A 289 -5.14 7.71 16.65
CA VAL A 289 -4.46 6.43 16.33
C VAL A 289 -3.19 6.26 17.14
N PHE A 290 -2.41 7.34 17.33
CA PHE A 290 -1.10 7.32 17.99
C PHE A 290 -1.17 7.57 19.52
N THR A 291 -2.35 7.69 20.10
CA THR A 291 -2.50 7.67 21.54
C THR A 291 -2.27 6.26 22.09
N GLU A 292 -1.97 6.13 23.39
CA GLU A 292 -1.77 4.82 24.03
C GLU A 292 -3.00 3.90 23.84
N GLU A 293 -4.20 4.43 24.04
CA GLU A 293 -5.44 3.68 23.86
C GLU A 293 -5.70 3.36 22.39
N GLY A 294 -5.48 4.36 21.50
CA GLY A 294 -5.61 4.16 20.05
C GLY A 294 -4.69 3.06 19.53
N MET A 295 -3.40 3.10 19.88
CA MET A 295 -2.45 2.06 19.47
C MET A 295 -2.81 0.68 20.01
N LYS A 296 -3.38 0.60 21.22
CA LYS A 296 -3.86 -0.68 21.77
C LYS A 296 -5.06 -1.24 20.99
N GLU A 297 -6.02 -0.41 20.63
CA GLU A 297 -7.16 -0.81 19.79
C GLU A 297 -6.72 -1.19 18.38
N ILE A 298 -5.80 -0.43 17.79
CA ILE A 298 -5.22 -0.71 16.48
C ILE A 298 -4.46 -2.03 16.48
N GLN A 299 -3.64 -2.28 17.51
CA GLN A 299 -2.91 -3.54 17.63
C GLN A 299 -3.87 -4.74 17.68
N HIS A 300 -5.00 -4.62 18.38
CA HIS A 300 -6.03 -5.65 18.41
C HIS A 300 -6.59 -5.94 16.99
N ASN A 301 -6.85 -4.90 16.20
CA ASN A 301 -7.32 -5.04 14.83
C ASN A 301 -6.25 -5.67 13.90
N LEU A 302 -4.99 -5.27 14.05
CA LEU A 302 -3.88 -5.87 13.30
C LEU A 302 -3.69 -7.36 13.64
N ASP A 303 -3.82 -7.73 14.92
CA ASP A 303 -3.73 -9.13 15.36
C ASP A 303 -4.89 -9.98 14.83
N TYR A 304 -6.09 -9.40 14.71
CA TYR A 304 -7.22 -10.06 14.05
C TYR A 304 -6.87 -10.43 12.60
N TYR A 305 -6.29 -9.51 11.83
CA TYR A 305 -5.89 -9.79 10.44
C TYR A 305 -4.69 -10.74 10.35
N ARG A 306 -3.73 -10.67 11.28
CA ARG A 306 -2.63 -11.65 11.36
C ARG A 306 -3.14 -13.06 11.62
N GLN A 307 -4.16 -13.23 12.47
CA GLN A 307 -4.81 -14.52 12.72
C GLN A 307 -5.51 -15.04 11.46
N ASN A 308 -6.21 -14.18 10.71
CA ASN A 308 -6.78 -14.55 9.42
C ASN A 308 -5.71 -15.02 8.42
N ALA A 309 -4.60 -14.30 8.33
CA ALA A 309 -3.48 -14.69 7.48
C ALA A 309 -2.92 -16.08 7.87
N ALA A 310 -2.75 -16.32 9.16
CA ALA A 310 -2.29 -17.62 9.67
C ALA A 310 -3.26 -18.76 9.32
N VAL A 311 -4.57 -18.53 9.36
CA VAL A 311 -5.59 -19.53 8.96
C VAL A 311 -5.47 -19.85 7.47
N ILE A 312 -5.29 -18.85 6.61
CA ILE A 312 -5.13 -19.06 5.16
C ILE A 312 -3.80 -19.80 4.89
N ALA A 313 -2.71 -19.38 5.53
CA ALA A 313 -1.40 -20.00 5.39
C ALA A 313 -1.43 -21.49 5.77
N ALA A 314 -2.02 -21.83 6.93
CA ALA A 314 -2.17 -23.22 7.37
C ALA A 314 -2.97 -24.08 6.38
N ALA A 315 -3.99 -23.51 5.74
CA ALA A 315 -4.77 -24.20 4.72
C ALA A 315 -3.95 -24.50 3.45
N LEU A 316 -3.10 -23.56 3.04
CA LEU A 316 -2.20 -23.74 1.90
C LEU A 316 -1.10 -24.78 2.21
N ASP A 317 -0.56 -24.76 3.45
CA ASP A 317 0.39 -25.77 3.94
C ASP A 317 -0.24 -27.18 3.91
N GLU A 318 -1.48 -27.32 4.43
CA GLU A 318 -2.22 -28.60 4.39
C GLU A 318 -2.45 -29.11 2.97
N ALA A 319 -2.67 -28.19 2.02
CA ALA A 319 -2.89 -28.53 0.62
C ALA A 319 -1.59 -28.69 -0.18
N GLY A 320 -0.40 -28.44 0.41
CA GLY A 320 0.88 -28.53 -0.26
C GLY A 320 1.09 -27.46 -1.33
N VAL A 321 0.43 -26.31 -1.23
CA VAL A 321 0.54 -25.19 -2.18
C VAL A 321 1.63 -24.24 -1.74
N TRP A 322 2.55 -23.94 -2.65
CA TRP A 322 3.60 -22.94 -2.39
C TRP A 322 3.02 -21.52 -2.29
N TYR A 323 3.44 -20.78 -1.29
CA TYR A 323 3.07 -19.37 -1.09
C TYR A 323 4.18 -18.57 -0.40
N CYS A 324 4.07 -17.25 -0.45
CA CYS A 324 4.82 -16.31 0.38
C CYS A 324 3.89 -15.20 0.92
N GLY A 325 4.41 -14.35 1.81
CA GLY A 325 3.60 -13.33 2.49
C GLY A 325 2.81 -13.87 3.68
N GLY A 326 1.82 -13.11 4.13
CA GLY A 326 0.90 -13.50 5.22
C GLY A 326 1.43 -13.34 6.64
N LYS A 327 2.72 -13.05 6.84
CA LYS A 327 3.33 -12.88 8.18
C LYS A 327 3.55 -11.41 8.52
N ASN A 328 4.23 -10.69 7.65
CA ASN A 328 4.50 -9.25 7.79
C ASN A 328 3.65 -8.42 6.83
N SER A 329 2.59 -8.99 6.31
CA SER A 329 1.68 -8.39 5.34
C SER A 329 0.32 -9.07 5.42
N PRO A 330 -0.78 -8.39 5.11
CA PRO A 330 -2.10 -9.01 4.98
C PRO A 330 -2.27 -9.82 3.70
N TYR A 331 -1.29 -9.81 2.79
CA TYR A 331 -1.34 -10.50 1.51
C TYR A 331 -0.61 -11.83 1.57
N ILE A 332 -1.26 -12.84 0.98
CA ILE A 332 -0.71 -14.17 0.74
C ILE A 332 -0.66 -14.37 -0.77
N TRP A 333 0.53 -14.58 -1.30
CA TRP A 333 0.82 -14.77 -2.71
C TRP A 333 1.16 -16.22 -2.98
N LEU A 334 0.26 -16.94 -3.65
CA LEU A 334 0.40 -18.37 -3.90
C LEU A 334 0.65 -18.66 -5.37
N ARG A 335 1.32 -19.78 -5.65
CA ARG A 335 1.45 -20.32 -7.01
C ARG A 335 0.18 -21.08 -7.35
N CYS A 336 -0.40 -20.81 -8.52
CA CYS A 336 -1.57 -21.55 -9.00
C CYS A 336 -1.23 -23.03 -9.15
N PRO A 337 -2.04 -23.96 -8.61
CA PRO A 337 -1.78 -25.38 -8.68
C PRO A 337 -1.86 -25.90 -10.12
N ASN A 338 -1.23 -27.04 -10.38
CA ASN A 338 -1.23 -27.75 -11.67
C ASN A 338 -0.83 -26.87 -12.88
N ASN A 339 -0.01 -25.83 -12.66
CA ASN A 339 0.37 -24.83 -13.67
C ASN A 339 -0.81 -24.10 -14.33
N MET A 340 -1.92 -23.97 -13.66
CA MET A 340 -3.06 -23.16 -14.12
C MET A 340 -2.63 -21.72 -14.34
N GLY A 341 -3.19 -21.07 -15.35
CA GLY A 341 -3.11 -19.61 -15.49
C GLY A 341 -3.85 -18.90 -14.35
N SER A 342 -3.50 -17.65 -14.08
CA SER A 342 -4.10 -16.90 -12.96
C SER A 342 -5.60 -16.74 -13.06
N TRP A 343 -6.12 -16.47 -14.28
CA TRP A 343 -7.56 -16.35 -14.52
C TRP A 343 -8.27 -17.70 -14.57
N GLU A 344 -7.62 -18.76 -15.05
CA GLU A 344 -8.12 -20.12 -15.01
C GLU A 344 -8.33 -20.58 -13.56
N PHE A 345 -7.33 -20.32 -12.69
CA PHE A 345 -7.45 -20.62 -11.27
C PHE A 345 -8.53 -19.78 -10.58
N PHE A 346 -8.70 -18.50 -10.98
CA PHE A 346 -9.79 -17.66 -10.49
C PHE A 346 -11.16 -18.27 -10.79
N ASP A 347 -11.40 -18.65 -12.03
CA ASP A 347 -12.69 -19.21 -12.46
C ASP A 347 -12.93 -20.57 -11.75
N TRP A 348 -11.91 -21.43 -11.72
CA TRP A 348 -11.98 -22.73 -11.03
C TRP A 348 -12.28 -22.57 -9.53
N LEU A 349 -11.61 -21.66 -8.83
CA LEU A 349 -11.79 -21.43 -7.39
C LEU A 349 -13.18 -20.87 -7.08
N LEU A 350 -13.66 -19.96 -7.91
CA LEU A 350 -15.02 -19.39 -7.81
C LEU A 350 -16.08 -20.47 -7.99
N GLU A 351 -15.95 -21.33 -9.00
CA GLU A 351 -16.93 -22.36 -9.32
C GLU A 351 -16.93 -23.53 -8.32
N THR A 352 -15.73 -23.98 -7.88
CA THR A 352 -15.56 -25.15 -7.04
C THR A 352 -15.72 -24.83 -5.55
N ALA A 353 -15.12 -23.72 -5.07
CA ALA A 353 -15.10 -23.37 -3.66
C ALA A 353 -16.02 -22.20 -3.30
N ASN A 354 -16.54 -21.45 -4.28
CA ASN A 354 -17.22 -20.17 -4.10
C ASN A 354 -16.35 -19.16 -3.29
N VAL A 355 -15.06 -19.15 -3.59
CA VAL A 355 -14.09 -18.23 -3.00
C VAL A 355 -13.47 -17.37 -4.11
N VAL A 356 -13.27 -16.10 -3.82
CA VAL A 356 -12.70 -15.12 -4.74
C VAL A 356 -11.40 -14.56 -4.18
N GLY A 357 -10.33 -14.64 -4.96
CA GLY A 357 -9.07 -13.92 -4.73
C GLY A 357 -8.77 -12.98 -5.90
N THR A 358 -7.51 -12.65 -6.09
CA THR A 358 -7.07 -11.74 -7.17
C THR A 358 -6.07 -12.46 -8.07
N PRO A 359 -6.35 -12.60 -9.38
CA PRO A 359 -5.39 -13.17 -10.34
C PRO A 359 -4.08 -12.38 -10.36
N GLY A 360 -2.97 -13.10 -10.29
CA GLY A 360 -1.64 -12.50 -10.26
C GLY A 360 -1.28 -11.76 -11.55
N GLU A 361 -1.75 -12.24 -12.68
CA GLU A 361 -1.60 -11.61 -14.00
C GLU A 361 -2.12 -10.16 -14.05
N GLY A 362 -3.04 -9.78 -13.15
CA GLY A 362 -3.48 -8.40 -13.01
C GLY A 362 -2.50 -7.47 -12.32
N PHE A 363 -1.35 -8.00 -11.88
CA PHE A 363 -0.24 -7.24 -11.29
C PHE A 363 1.02 -7.25 -12.19
N ASP A 364 0.83 -7.51 -13.49
CA ASP A 364 1.79 -7.54 -14.58
C ASP A 364 2.35 -8.96 -14.90
N GLU A 365 3.31 -9.06 -15.82
CA GLU A 365 3.76 -10.28 -16.48
C GLU A 365 4.31 -11.34 -15.51
N CYS A 366 5.14 -10.93 -14.54
CA CYS A 366 5.71 -11.84 -13.53
C CYS A 366 4.65 -12.35 -12.53
N GLY A 367 3.44 -11.81 -12.56
CA GLY A 367 2.30 -12.31 -11.81
C GLY A 367 1.57 -13.50 -12.44
N LYS A 368 1.90 -13.87 -13.69
CA LYS A 368 1.28 -15.02 -14.38
C LYS A 368 1.53 -16.33 -13.64
N GLY A 369 0.49 -17.12 -13.47
CA GLY A 369 0.56 -18.39 -12.73
C GLY A 369 0.61 -18.20 -11.20
N TYR A 370 0.38 -16.99 -10.71
CA TYR A 370 0.23 -16.68 -9.28
C TYR A 370 -1.14 -16.11 -8.96
N PHE A 371 -1.46 -16.09 -7.66
CA PHE A 371 -2.75 -15.63 -7.17
C PHE A 371 -2.61 -14.99 -5.79
N ARG A 372 -3.30 -13.88 -5.55
CA ARG A 372 -3.29 -13.18 -4.27
C ARG A 372 -4.54 -13.47 -3.45
N LEU A 373 -4.36 -13.91 -2.21
CA LEU A 373 -5.38 -13.89 -1.16
C LEU A 373 -5.09 -12.77 -0.15
N THR A 374 -6.10 -12.32 0.57
CA THR A 374 -5.98 -11.28 1.59
C THR A 374 -6.59 -11.70 2.91
N ALA A 375 -5.96 -11.27 4.00
CA ALA A 375 -6.40 -11.49 5.36
C ALA A 375 -7.49 -10.51 5.84
N PHE A 376 -7.91 -9.56 5.03
CA PHE A 376 -8.89 -8.53 5.39
C PHE A 376 -10.35 -9.01 5.41
N GLY A 377 -10.60 -10.30 5.60
CA GLY A 377 -11.92 -10.88 5.70
C GLY A 377 -12.48 -10.92 7.13
N ASP A 378 -13.78 -11.23 7.25
CA ASP A 378 -14.35 -11.68 8.52
C ASP A 378 -13.68 -13.02 8.94
N ALA A 379 -13.39 -13.18 10.24
CA ALA A 379 -12.64 -14.34 10.74
C ALA A 379 -13.38 -15.67 10.52
N ALA A 380 -14.69 -15.70 10.73
CA ALA A 380 -15.48 -16.91 10.52
C ALA A 380 -15.56 -17.27 9.02
N LYS A 381 -15.76 -16.27 8.16
CA LYS A 381 -15.75 -16.42 6.71
C LYS A 381 -14.37 -16.81 6.18
N THR A 382 -13.30 -16.26 6.73
CA THR A 382 -11.93 -16.63 6.36
C THR A 382 -11.65 -18.09 6.70
N LYS A 383 -12.05 -18.56 7.88
CA LYS A 383 -11.92 -19.95 8.28
C LYS A 383 -12.75 -20.89 7.39
N GLU A 384 -13.98 -20.48 7.03
CA GLU A 384 -14.82 -21.22 6.11
C GLU A 384 -14.20 -21.28 4.70
N ALA A 385 -13.69 -20.15 4.18
CA ALA A 385 -13.01 -20.10 2.90
C ALA A 385 -11.76 -21.00 2.87
N ALA A 386 -10.94 -20.97 3.92
CA ALA A 386 -9.78 -21.83 4.06
C ALA A 386 -10.15 -23.33 3.97
N ALA A 387 -11.20 -23.76 4.67
CA ALA A 387 -11.68 -25.13 4.60
C ALA A 387 -12.20 -25.50 3.19
N ARG A 388 -12.93 -24.60 2.52
CA ARG A 388 -13.42 -24.79 1.14
C ARG A 388 -12.25 -24.89 0.14
N ILE A 389 -11.22 -24.06 0.30
CA ILE A 389 -9.99 -24.07 -0.55
C ILE A 389 -9.29 -25.43 -0.41
N VAL A 390 -9.05 -25.91 0.83
CA VAL A 390 -8.43 -27.22 1.06
C VAL A 390 -9.25 -28.34 0.43
N ALA A 391 -10.57 -28.36 0.65
CA ALA A 391 -11.44 -29.38 0.07
C ALA A 391 -11.41 -29.38 -1.46
N ALA A 392 -11.43 -28.20 -2.09
CA ALA A 392 -11.33 -28.05 -3.53
C ALA A 392 -9.97 -28.53 -4.07
N LEU A 393 -8.87 -28.09 -3.45
CA LEU A 393 -7.50 -28.46 -3.87
C LEU A 393 -7.23 -29.97 -3.79
N LYS A 394 -7.87 -30.68 -2.86
CA LYS A 394 -7.80 -32.16 -2.78
C LYS A 394 -8.48 -32.87 -3.95
N THR A 395 -9.23 -32.16 -4.80
CA THR A 395 -9.89 -32.73 -5.99
C THR A 395 -9.09 -32.53 -7.28
N LEU A 396 -8.00 -31.77 -7.22
CA LEU A 396 -7.04 -31.55 -8.32
C LEU A 396 -6.02 -32.68 -8.40
#